data_96f8966055bdfc1d8d14a0e6ab892219
#
_entry.id   96f8966055bdfc1d8d14a0e6ab892219
#
_cell.length_a   1.000
_cell.length_b   1.000
_cell.length_c   1.000
_cell.angle_alpha   90.00
_cell.angle_beta   90.00
_cell.angle_gamma   90.00
#
_symmetry.space_group_name_H-M   'P 1'
#
loop_
_entity.id
_entity.type
_entity.pdbx_description
1 polymer ?
#
loop_
_entity_poly.entity_id
_entity_poly.type
_entity_poly.pdbx_seq_one_letter_code
_entity_poly.pdbx_strand_id
1 'polypeptide(L)'
;MKKEVKIGIIGCGAIAKQYHMPALRQAPSCKVVAVCDLIPERAIFAAEMFGLREEDTYLDAEKLLKREDVEAVIILTPNYNHCELTVLAANHKKHVFITKPMGRNLEECRRMEAACKDNGVKLVVSFMHRYLTG
;
A
#
# COMPACT_ATOMS: atom_id res chain seq x y z
N MET A 1 -3.18 24.84 3.92
CA MET A 1 -3.88 23.61 3.46
C MET A 1 -2.99 22.41 3.69
N LYS A 2 -3.51 21.37 4.31
CA LYS A 2 -2.76 20.10 4.38
C LYS A 2 -2.63 19.52 2.98
N LYS A 3 -1.41 19.16 2.60
CA LYS A 3 -1.15 18.49 1.33
C LYS A 3 -1.81 17.11 1.34
N GLU A 4 -2.57 16.80 0.30
CA GLU A 4 -3.15 15.48 0.09
C GLU A 4 -2.07 14.50 -0.41
N VAL A 5 -1.88 13.38 0.28
CA VAL A 5 -0.89 12.36 -0.11
C VAL A 5 -1.47 11.45 -1.19
N LYS A 6 -0.78 11.29 -2.28
CA LYS A 6 -1.17 10.40 -3.38
C LYS A 6 -0.71 8.97 -3.12
N ILE A 7 -1.66 8.04 -3.09
CA ILE A 7 -1.47 6.67 -2.62
C ILE A 7 -1.74 5.66 -3.73
N GLY A 8 -0.87 4.64 -3.80
CA GLY A 8 -1.14 3.40 -4.52
C GLY A 8 -1.57 2.28 -3.57
N ILE A 9 -2.52 1.46 -3.98
CA ILE A 9 -2.92 0.24 -3.24
C ILE A 9 -2.32 -0.98 -3.94
N ILE A 10 -1.59 -1.80 -3.19
CA ILE A 10 -1.05 -3.08 -3.66
C ILE A 10 -1.72 -4.20 -2.85
N GLY A 11 -2.56 -4.98 -3.52
CA GLY A 11 -3.43 -5.98 -2.90
C GLY A 11 -4.86 -5.47 -2.71
N CYS A 12 -5.79 -6.02 -3.47
CA CYS A 12 -7.19 -5.59 -3.53
C CYS A 12 -8.15 -6.73 -3.13
N GLY A 13 -7.72 -7.61 -2.22
CA GLY A 13 -8.50 -8.75 -1.74
C GLY A 13 -9.58 -8.37 -0.72
N ALA A 14 -10.06 -9.36 0.03
CA ALA A 14 -11.18 -9.20 0.96
C ALA A 14 -10.92 -8.14 2.05
N ILE A 15 -9.75 -8.18 2.69
CA ILE A 15 -9.38 -7.20 3.74
C ILE A 15 -9.37 -5.78 3.18
N ALA A 16 -8.81 -5.59 2.00
CA ALA A 16 -8.81 -4.31 1.33
C ALA A 16 -10.23 -3.80 1.09
N LYS A 17 -11.11 -4.64 0.53
CA LYS A 17 -12.50 -4.29 0.21
C LYS A 17 -13.34 -3.97 1.46
N GLN A 18 -13.18 -4.77 2.52
CA GLN A 18 -14.02 -4.66 3.71
C GLN A 18 -13.63 -3.49 4.62
N TYR A 19 -12.34 -3.20 4.74
CA TYR A 19 -11.86 -2.26 5.75
C TYR A 19 -11.09 -1.07 5.18
N HIS A 20 -10.08 -1.32 4.36
CA HIS A 20 -9.16 -0.26 3.93
C HIS A 20 -9.73 0.66 2.86
N MET A 21 -10.34 0.13 1.81
CA MET A 21 -10.89 0.94 0.73
C MET A 21 -12.02 1.87 1.20
N PRO A 22 -13.00 1.40 2.01
CA PRO A 22 -14.02 2.30 2.55
C PRO A 22 -13.45 3.42 3.42
N ALA A 23 -12.44 3.11 4.24
CA ALA A 23 -11.77 4.09 5.07
C ALA A 23 -11.01 5.13 4.24
N LEU A 24 -10.30 4.69 3.21
CA LEU A 24 -9.54 5.57 2.29
C LEU A 24 -10.44 6.51 1.50
N ARG A 25 -11.63 6.06 1.12
CA ARG A 25 -12.61 6.93 0.43
C ARG A 25 -13.07 8.11 1.29
N GLN A 26 -13.02 7.95 2.61
CA GLN A 26 -13.45 8.97 3.56
C GLN A 26 -12.28 9.78 4.14
N ALA A 27 -11.04 9.37 3.88
CA ALA A 27 -9.87 10.05 4.44
C ALA A 27 -9.56 11.34 3.68
N PRO A 28 -9.65 12.52 4.33
CA PRO A 28 -9.49 13.79 3.64
C PRO A 28 -8.03 14.15 3.31
N SER A 29 -7.10 13.41 3.87
CA SER A 29 -5.65 13.70 3.74
C SER A 29 -4.93 12.83 2.72
N CYS A 30 -5.64 11.92 2.05
CA CYS A 30 -5.05 11.06 1.02
C CYS A 30 -5.98 10.87 -0.17
N LYS A 31 -5.37 10.59 -1.30
CA LYS A 31 -6.06 10.28 -2.56
C LYS A 31 -5.47 9.03 -3.17
N VAL A 32 -6.31 8.04 -3.41
CA VAL A 32 -5.90 6.83 -4.16
C VAL A 32 -5.81 7.19 -5.64
N VAL A 33 -4.64 7.00 -6.24
CA VAL A 33 -4.37 7.34 -7.65
C VAL A 33 -3.99 6.13 -8.50
N ALA A 34 -3.70 4.99 -7.88
CA ALA A 34 -3.37 3.75 -8.57
C ALA A 34 -3.72 2.54 -7.71
N VAL A 35 -4.07 1.44 -8.35
CA VAL A 35 -4.36 0.16 -7.70
C VAL A 35 -3.65 -0.99 -8.41
N CYS A 36 -3.29 -2.02 -7.67
CA CYS A 36 -2.61 -3.21 -8.18
C CYS A 36 -3.10 -4.47 -7.48
N ASP A 37 -3.38 -5.50 -8.27
CA ASP A 37 -3.59 -6.87 -7.81
C ASP A 37 -3.19 -7.84 -8.91
N LEU A 38 -2.69 -9.03 -8.56
CA LEU A 38 -2.37 -10.07 -9.54
C LEU A 38 -3.61 -10.64 -10.24
N ILE A 39 -4.78 -10.51 -9.59
CA ILE A 39 -6.06 -10.94 -10.12
C ILE A 39 -6.76 -9.75 -10.75
N PRO A 40 -6.94 -9.72 -12.09
CA PRO A 40 -7.47 -8.56 -12.81
C PRO A 40 -8.81 -8.05 -12.28
N GLU A 41 -9.73 -8.94 -11.96
CA GLU A 41 -11.06 -8.58 -11.47
C GLU A 41 -11.01 -7.80 -10.14
N ARG A 42 -10.04 -8.11 -9.29
CA ARG A 42 -9.83 -7.40 -8.01
C ARG A 42 -9.28 -5.99 -8.26
N ALA A 43 -8.34 -5.86 -9.18
CA ALA A 43 -7.77 -4.56 -9.54
C ALA A 43 -8.83 -3.66 -10.20
N ILE A 44 -9.64 -4.21 -11.10
CA ILE A 44 -10.74 -3.49 -11.76
C ILE A 44 -11.77 -3.03 -10.74
N PHE A 45 -12.20 -3.90 -9.83
CA PHE A 45 -13.14 -3.54 -8.77
C PHE A 45 -12.62 -2.36 -7.92
N ALA A 46 -11.35 -2.43 -7.53
CA ALA A 46 -10.72 -1.35 -6.76
C ALA A 46 -10.65 -0.04 -7.55
N ALA A 47 -10.29 -0.11 -8.83
CA ALA A 47 -10.27 1.05 -9.71
C ALA A 47 -11.65 1.72 -9.84
N GLU A 48 -12.70 0.93 -10.03
CA GLU A 48 -14.08 1.43 -10.09
C GLU A 48 -14.49 2.11 -8.78
N MET A 49 -14.13 1.53 -7.64
CA MET A 49 -14.45 2.11 -6.33
C MET A 49 -13.86 3.50 -6.12
N PHE A 50 -12.70 3.78 -6.70
CA PHE A 50 -12.02 5.08 -6.60
C PHE A 50 -12.17 5.97 -7.84
N GLY A 51 -12.97 5.55 -8.82
CA GLY A 51 -13.17 6.31 -10.06
C GLY A 51 -11.89 6.43 -10.90
N LEU A 52 -11.03 5.41 -10.86
CA LEU A 52 -9.78 5.37 -11.60
C LEU A 52 -9.97 4.87 -13.02
N ARG A 53 -9.06 5.23 -13.90
CA ARG A 53 -9.03 4.79 -15.29
C ARG A 53 -8.31 3.45 -15.43
N GLU A 54 -8.46 2.81 -16.58
CA GLU A 54 -7.74 1.57 -16.90
C GLU A 54 -6.21 1.74 -16.75
N GLU A 55 -5.68 2.86 -17.19
CA GLU A 55 -4.24 3.18 -17.11
C GLU A 55 -3.71 3.35 -15.67
N ASP A 56 -4.60 3.51 -14.70
CA ASP A 56 -4.27 3.59 -13.27
C ASP A 56 -4.36 2.23 -12.56
N THR A 57 -4.65 1.17 -13.32
CA THR A 57 -4.88 -0.20 -12.83
C THR A 57 -3.74 -1.10 -13.28
N TYR A 58 -3.10 -1.76 -12.33
CA TYR A 58 -1.88 -2.55 -12.55
C TYR A 58 -2.05 -3.99 -12.10
N LEU A 59 -1.39 -4.91 -12.82
CA LEU A 59 -1.26 -6.32 -12.45
C LEU A 59 0.15 -6.64 -11.90
N ASP A 60 1.06 -5.68 -11.97
CA ASP A 60 2.44 -5.78 -11.54
C ASP A 60 2.77 -4.59 -10.63
N ALA A 61 3.14 -4.88 -9.38
CA ALA A 61 3.44 -3.86 -8.39
C ALA A 61 4.60 -2.94 -8.81
N GLU A 62 5.62 -3.45 -9.48
CA GLU A 62 6.75 -2.63 -9.92
C GLU A 62 6.31 -1.56 -10.91
N LYS A 63 5.39 -1.88 -11.81
CA LYS A 63 4.84 -0.90 -12.75
C LYS A 63 4.11 0.23 -12.05
N LEU A 64 3.32 -0.07 -11.01
CA LEU A 64 2.69 0.94 -10.17
C LEU A 64 3.75 1.80 -9.46
N LEU A 65 4.79 1.17 -8.92
CA LEU A 65 5.84 1.84 -8.16
C LEU A 65 6.71 2.78 -9.01
N LYS A 66 6.75 2.59 -10.32
CA LYS A 66 7.44 3.49 -11.26
C LYS A 66 6.71 4.82 -11.49
N ARG A 67 5.47 4.96 -11.04
CA ARG A 67 4.74 6.21 -11.17
C ARG A 67 5.35 7.29 -10.27
N GLU A 68 5.66 8.43 -10.88
CA GLU A 68 6.24 9.57 -10.16
C GLU A 68 5.23 10.26 -9.22
N ASP A 69 3.94 10.21 -9.56
CA ASP A 69 2.89 10.85 -8.79
C ASP A 69 2.49 10.07 -7.53
N VAL A 70 2.83 8.79 -7.42
CA VAL A 70 2.59 7.98 -6.21
C VAL A 70 3.64 8.33 -5.15
N GLU A 71 3.21 8.81 -4.00
CA GLU A 71 4.09 9.19 -2.88
C GLU A 71 4.21 8.07 -1.84
N ALA A 72 3.14 7.31 -1.64
CA ALA A 72 3.10 6.21 -0.67
C ALA A 72 2.32 5.04 -1.22
N VAL A 73 2.58 3.86 -0.69
CA VAL A 73 1.79 2.67 -1.01
C VAL A 73 1.25 2.02 0.26
N ILE A 74 0.06 1.46 0.14
CA ILE A 74 -0.56 0.62 1.16
C ILE A 74 -0.49 -0.81 0.63
N ILE A 75 0.21 -1.68 1.36
CA ILE A 75 0.41 -3.08 1.00
C ILE A 75 -0.57 -3.94 1.81
N LEU A 76 -1.53 -4.56 1.12
CA LEU A 76 -2.62 -5.35 1.67
C LEU A 76 -2.59 -6.80 1.16
N THR A 77 -1.44 -7.27 0.75
CA THR A 77 -1.20 -8.62 0.26
C THR A 77 -1.05 -9.62 1.41
N PRO A 78 -1.02 -10.93 1.12
CA PRO A 78 -0.65 -11.93 2.12
C PRO A 78 0.74 -11.66 2.72
N ASN A 79 0.96 -12.07 3.96
CA ASN A 79 2.16 -11.73 4.73
C ASN A 79 3.48 -12.21 4.10
N TYR A 80 3.45 -13.29 3.33
CA TYR A 80 4.66 -13.79 2.66
C TYR A 80 5.23 -12.84 1.59
N ASN A 81 4.45 -11.87 1.12
CA ASN A 81 4.87 -10.86 0.17
C ASN A 81 5.33 -9.54 0.83
N HIS A 82 5.10 -9.37 2.12
CA HIS A 82 5.30 -8.09 2.80
C HIS A 82 6.74 -7.59 2.71
N CYS A 83 7.71 -8.46 2.95
CA CYS A 83 9.12 -8.09 2.91
C CYS A 83 9.54 -7.63 1.52
N GLU A 84 9.32 -8.46 0.51
CA GLU A 84 9.77 -8.16 -0.85
C GLU A 84 9.08 -6.91 -1.43
N LEU A 85 7.79 -6.75 -1.21
CA LEU A 85 7.05 -5.57 -1.68
C LEU A 85 7.47 -4.29 -0.95
N THR A 86 7.75 -4.38 0.35
CA THR A 86 8.25 -3.22 1.12
C THR A 86 9.63 -2.80 0.64
N VAL A 87 10.55 -3.74 0.44
CA VAL A 87 11.90 -3.46 -0.08
C VAL A 87 11.80 -2.84 -1.47
N LEU A 88 10.97 -3.41 -2.34
CA LEU A 88 10.75 -2.90 -3.69
C LEU A 88 10.19 -1.47 -3.67
N ALA A 89 9.18 -1.20 -2.84
CA ALA A 89 8.59 0.13 -2.70
C ALA A 89 9.62 1.14 -2.16
N ALA A 90 10.39 0.77 -1.16
CA ALA A 90 11.45 1.61 -0.61
C ALA A 90 12.50 1.96 -1.67
N ASN A 91 12.91 1.00 -2.50
CA ASN A 91 13.85 1.22 -3.60
C ASN A 91 13.30 2.17 -4.67
N HIS A 92 11.99 2.25 -4.81
CA HIS A 92 11.31 3.24 -5.65
C HIS A 92 10.97 4.54 -4.90
N LYS A 93 11.54 4.75 -3.71
CA LYS A 93 11.37 5.98 -2.90
C LYS A 93 9.92 6.24 -2.47
N LYS A 94 9.14 5.18 -2.26
CA LYS A 94 7.76 5.29 -1.78
C LYS A 94 7.70 5.05 -0.27
N HIS A 95 6.92 5.87 0.43
CA HIS A 95 6.54 5.57 1.81
C HIS A 95 5.66 4.33 1.84
N VAL A 96 5.77 3.53 2.89
CA VAL A 96 5.08 2.24 2.99
C VAL A 96 4.20 2.19 4.22
N PHE A 97 2.93 1.88 4.01
CA PHE A 97 2.00 1.46 5.04
C PHE A 97 1.70 -0.02 4.83
N ILE A 98 1.94 -0.84 5.83
CA ILE A 98 1.76 -2.29 5.73
C ILE A 98 0.89 -2.79 6.88
N THR A 99 0.05 -3.79 6.58
CA THR A 99 -0.77 -4.45 7.62
C THR A 99 0.06 -5.46 8.42
N LYS A 100 -0.43 -5.80 9.61
CA LYS A 100 0.16 -6.86 10.44
C LYS A 100 0.01 -8.24 9.74
N PRO A 101 0.92 -9.18 10.00
CA PRO A 101 2.21 -8.97 10.66
C PRO A 101 3.18 -8.23 9.73
N MET A 102 4.13 -7.51 10.30
CA MET A 102 5.14 -6.78 9.50
C MET A 102 5.88 -7.71 8.55
N GLY A 103 6.50 -8.74 9.07
CA GLY A 103 7.18 -9.79 8.32
C GLY A 103 6.92 -11.15 8.97
N ARG A 104 7.36 -12.22 8.32
CA ARG A 104 7.21 -13.59 8.82
C ARG A 104 8.21 -13.95 9.93
N ASN A 105 9.31 -13.22 10.01
CA ASN A 105 10.39 -13.43 10.98
C ASN A 105 11.16 -12.12 11.19
N LEU A 106 12.08 -12.14 12.15
CA LEU A 106 12.88 -10.97 12.51
C LEU A 106 13.80 -10.51 11.37
N GLU A 107 14.35 -11.42 10.61
CA GLU A 107 15.23 -11.10 9.47
C GLU A 107 14.46 -10.29 8.40
N GLU A 108 13.26 -10.71 8.04
CA GLU A 108 12.42 -9.95 7.12
C GLU A 108 12.10 -8.56 7.65
N CYS A 109 11.72 -8.45 8.93
CA CYS A 109 11.43 -7.15 9.54
C CYS A 109 12.65 -6.22 9.52
N ARG A 110 13.83 -6.74 9.78
CA ARG A 110 15.08 -5.97 9.71
C ARG A 110 15.40 -5.52 8.29
N ARG A 111 15.20 -6.39 7.30
CA ARG A 111 15.37 -6.03 5.87
C ARG A 111 14.42 -4.91 5.44
N MET A 112 13.17 -4.97 5.86
CA MET A 112 12.17 -3.96 5.57
C MET A 112 12.54 -2.62 6.20
N GLU A 113 12.90 -2.62 7.46
CA GLU A 113 13.34 -1.43 8.19
C GLU A 113 14.59 -0.80 7.55
N ALA A 114 15.60 -1.62 7.27
CA ALA A 114 16.84 -1.15 6.65
C ALA A 114 16.60 -0.54 5.26
N ALA A 115 15.79 -1.19 4.42
CA ALA A 115 15.48 -0.68 3.09
C ALA A 115 14.77 0.68 3.15
N CYS A 116 13.81 0.86 4.05
CA CYS A 116 13.12 2.13 4.24
C CYS A 116 14.05 3.21 4.77
N LYS A 117 14.87 2.89 5.77
CA LYS A 117 15.86 3.81 6.33
C LYS A 117 16.88 4.25 5.29
N ASP A 118 17.46 3.31 4.54
CA ASP A 118 18.48 3.59 3.54
C ASP A 118 17.94 4.44 2.38
N ASN A 119 16.66 4.32 2.08
CA ASN A 119 15.98 5.09 1.04
C ASN A 119 15.31 6.38 1.54
N GLY A 120 15.38 6.67 2.83
CA GLY A 120 14.80 7.87 3.42
C GLY A 120 13.27 7.91 3.37
N VAL A 121 12.61 6.75 3.37
CA VAL A 121 11.16 6.63 3.36
C VAL A 121 10.63 6.11 4.70
N LYS A 122 9.37 6.41 4.97
CA LYS A 122 8.69 5.99 6.21
C LYS A 122 8.09 4.61 6.03
N LEU A 123 8.17 3.80 7.09
CA LEU A 123 7.50 2.52 7.20
C LEU A 123 6.54 2.56 8.39
N VAL A 124 5.26 2.34 8.12
CA VAL A 124 4.21 2.28 9.14
C VAL A 124 3.57 0.91 9.11
N VAL A 125 3.54 0.25 10.26
CA VAL A 125 2.84 -1.03 10.44
C VAL A 125 1.51 -0.78 11.14
N SER A 126 0.43 -1.24 10.53
CA SER A 126 -0.91 -1.08 11.09
C SER A 126 -1.17 -2.12 12.18
N PHE A 127 -1.25 -1.67 13.42
CA PHE A 127 -1.76 -2.43 14.56
C PHE A 127 -3.12 -1.86 14.94
N MET A 128 -4.19 -2.38 14.35
CA MET A 128 -5.55 -1.82 14.47
C MET A 128 -6.02 -1.68 15.92
N HIS A 129 -5.66 -2.61 16.79
CA HIS A 129 -6.05 -2.57 18.21
C HIS A 129 -5.50 -1.37 18.98
N ARG A 130 -4.46 -0.71 18.50
CA ARG A 130 -3.94 0.53 19.11
C ARG A 130 -4.89 1.73 18.98
N TYR A 131 -5.79 1.68 18.00
CA TYR A 131 -6.70 2.77 17.67
C TYR A 131 -8.14 2.50 18.09
N LEU A 132 -8.40 1.32 18.64
CA LEU A 132 -9.70 1.01 19.21
C LEU A 132 -9.77 1.58 20.63
N THR A 133 -10.66 2.54 20.82
CA THR A 133 -11.06 2.97 22.17
C THR A 133 -11.93 1.88 22.79
N GLY A 134 -11.38 1.19 23.79
CA GLY A 134 -12.10 0.14 24.52
C GLY A 134 -13.21 0.68 25.38
#